data_ea03af984d90293b07385c88bf4a38ed
#
_entry.id   ea03af984d90293b07385c88bf4a38ed
#
_cell.length_a   1.000
_cell.length_b   1.000
_cell.length_c   1.000
_cell.angle_alpha   90.00
_cell.angle_beta   90.00
_cell.angle_gamma   90.00
#
_symmetry.space_group_name_H-M   'P 1'
#
loop_
_entity.id
_entity.type
_entity.pdbx_description
1 polymer ?
#
loop_
_entity_poly.entity_id
_entity_poly.type
_entity_poly.pdbx_seq_one_letter_code
_entity_poly.pdbx_strand_id
1 'polypeptide(L)'
;MKIAGLDIGTTGCKCTVFDEQGRYLNKSYHDYPVQRAVGSHEIDISVMMEGVYAVIREMAAEYPDIAGIGVTSFGETFVMTDENGTPLHPAMLYPDPRGNT
;
A
#
# COMPACT_ATOMS: atom_id res chain seq x y z
N MET A 1 2.55 23.42 -7.13
CA MET A 1 1.71 22.21 -7.07
C MET A 1 2.61 20.98 -7.10
N LYS A 2 2.32 20.02 -6.26
CA LYS A 2 3.09 18.78 -6.22
C LYS A 2 2.18 17.58 -6.42
N ILE A 3 2.76 16.47 -6.87
CA ILE A 3 2.03 15.23 -7.15
C ILE A 3 2.73 14.10 -6.41
N ALA A 4 1.95 13.21 -5.80
CA ALA A 4 2.48 12.05 -5.12
C ALA A 4 2.17 10.77 -5.88
N GLY A 5 3.12 9.83 -5.85
CA GLY A 5 2.91 8.47 -6.33
C GLY A 5 2.93 7.50 -5.14
N LEU A 6 1.87 6.78 -4.94
CA LEU A 6 1.75 5.79 -3.88
C LEU A 6 1.88 4.39 -4.49
N ASP A 7 2.91 3.67 -4.05
CA ASP A 7 3.17 2.30 -4.48
C ASP A 7 2.91 1.37 -3.31
N ILE A 8 1.89 0.54 -3.41
CA ILE A 8 1.53 -0.43 -2.38
C ILE A 8 2.06 -1.79 -2.82
N GLY A 9 3.23 -2.14 -2.30
CA GLY A 9 3.88 -3.40 -2.65
C GLY A 9 3.55 -4.53 -1.68
N THR A 10 4.17 -5.69 -1.90
CA THR A 10 3.93 -6.89 -1.11
C THR A 10 4.71 -6.92 0.20
N THR A 11 5.74 -6.11 0.34
CA THR A 11 6.57 -6.05 1.56
C THR A 11 6.47 -4.72 2.28
N GLY A 12 6.00 -3.70 1.60
CA GLY A 12 5.87 -2.36 2.14
C GLY A 12 5.22 -1.43 1.14
N CYS A 13 5.03 -0.19 1.54
CA CYS A 13 4.47 0.84 0.68
C CYS A 13 5.37 2.06 0.68
N LYS A 14 5.28 2.83 -0.40
CA LYS A 14 6.12 4.00 -0.61
C LYS A 14 5.28 5.13 -1.20
N CYS A 15 5.45 6.33 -0.64
CA CYS A 15 4.87 7.54 -1.19
C CYS A 15 6.01 8.44 -1.67
N THR A 16 6.03 8.73 -2.96
CA THR A 16 7.06 9.55 -3.59
C THR A 16 6.43 10.86 -4.06
N VAL A 17 7.11 11.98 -3.80
CA VAL A 17 6.60 13.30 -4.17
C VAL A 17 7.44 13.89 -5.29
N PHE A 18 6.77 14.45 -6.28
CA PHE A 18 7.36 15.09 -7.46
C PHE A 18 6.86 16.51 -7.58
N ASP A 19 7.67 17.39 -8.16
CA ASP A 19 7.26 18.76 -8.49
C ASP A 19 6.45 18.78 -9.81
N GLU A 20 6.03 19.98 -10.23
CA GLU A 20 5.24 20.16 -11.45
C GLU A 20 5.92 19.69 -12.71
N GLN A 21 7.24 19.66 -12.73
CA GLN A 21 8.03 19.21 -13.87
C GLN A 21 8.32 17.72 -13.81
N GLY A 22 7.81 17.00 -12.80
CA GLY A 22 8.04 15.59 -12.65
C GLY A 22 9.37 15.23 -11.98
N ARG A 23 10.02 16.20 -11.35
CA ARG A 23 11.31 15.95 -10.67
C ARG A 23 11.05 15.40 -9.27
N TYR A 24 11.80 14.37 -8.92
CA TYR A 24 11.73 13.75 -7.59
C TYR A 24 12.14 14.74 -6.50
N LEU A 25 11.35 14.80 -5.44
CA LEU A 25 11.61 15.65 -4.27
C LEU A 25 11.97 14.84 -3.05
N ASN A 26 11.11 13.88 -2.66
CA ASN A 26 11.33 13.07 -1.47
C ASN A 26 10.39 11.85 -1.50
N LYS A 27 10.66 10.91 -0.61
CA LYS A 27 9.81 9.73 -0.45
C LYS A 27 9.76 9.30 1.01
N SER A 28 8.69 8.60 1.36
CA SER A 28 8.55 7.88 2.62
C SER A 28 8.25 6.42 2.33
N TYR A 29 8.88 5.53 3.05
CA TYR A 29 8.71 4.08 2.89
C TYR A 29 8.36 3.44 4.22
N HIS A 30 7.46 2.47 4.19
CA HIS A 30 7.03 1.74 5.39
C HIS A 30 6.94 0.26 5.07
N ASP A 31 7.70 -0.56 5.80
CA ASP A 31 7.56 -2.01 5.73
C ASP A 31 6.33 -2.43 6.51
N TYR A 32 5.70 -3.51 6.09
CA TYR A 32 4.67 -4.15 6.89
C TYR A 32 4.92 -5.66 6.94
N PRO A 33 4.59 -6.29 8.09
CA PRO A 33 4.79 -7.72 8.22
C PRO A 33 3.83 -8.49 7.31
N VAL A 34 4.37 -9.49 6.64
CA VAL A 34 3.59 -10.43 5.85
C VAL A 34 3.61 -11.76 6.58
N GLN A 35 2.44 -12.30 6.88
CA GLN A 35 2.33 -13.60 7.53
C GLN A 35 2.56 -14.70 6.50
N ARG A 36 3.60 -15.50 6.72
CA ARG A 36 3.93 -16.61 5.86
C ARG A 36 3.95 -17.88 6.66
N ALA A 37 3.08 -18.81 6.30
CA ALA A 37 3.03 -20.15 6.85
C ALA A 37 3.10 -21.14 5.69
N VAL A 38 3.32 -22.41 6.00
CA VAL A 38 3.33 -23.44 4.95
C VAL A 38 2.00 -23.41 4.21
N GLY A 39 2.07 -23.17 2.89
CA GLY A 39 0.90 -23.11 2.03
C GLY A 39 0.14 -21.81 2.04
N SER A 40 0.63 -20.76 2.72
CA SER A 40 -0.04 -19.45 2.68
C SER A 40 0.94 -18.30 2.74
N HIS A 41 0.57 -17.20 2.07
CA HIS A 41 1.25 -15.92 2.14
C HIS A 41 0.19 -14.85 2.30
N GLU A 42 0.11 -14.24 3.48
CA GLU A 42 -0.97 -13.34 3.84
C GLU A 42 -0.44 -12.03 4.38
N ILE A 43 -1.25 -10.98 4.24
CA ILE A 43 -0.98 -9.69 4.83
C ILE A 43 -2.25 -9.21 5.54
N ASP A 44 -2.09 -8.69 6.76
CA ASP A 44 -3.19 -8.08 7.50
C ASP A 44 -3.51 -6.73 6.86
N ILE A 45 -4.74 -6.56 6.39
CA ILE A 45 -5.17 -5.33 5.73
C ILE A 45 -5.07 -4.13 6.66
N SER A 46 -5.35 -4.30 7.94
CA SER A 46 -5.24 -3.19 8.91
C SER A 46 -3.80 -2.72 9.05
N VAL A 47 -2.86 -3.67 9.11
CA VAL A 47 -1.43 -3.34 9.18
C VAL A 47 -0.95 -2.66 7.91
N MET A 48 -1.38 -3.17 6.76
CA MET A 48 -1.07 -2.57 5.46
C MET A 48 -1.59 -1.15 5.38
N MET A 49 -2.83 -0.91 5.76
CA MET A 49 -3.43 0.43 5.70
C MET A 49 -2.78 1.40 6.69
N GLU A 50 -2.33 0.94 7.85
CA GLU A 50 -1.56 1.78 8.76
C GLU A 50 -0.28 2.27 8.09
N GLY A 51 0.43 1.40 7.39
CA GLY A 51 1.62 1.78 6.63
C GLY A 51 1.31 2.77 5.52
N VAL A 52 0.25 2.54 4.77
CA VAL A 52 -0.20 3.45 3.70
C VAL A 52 -0.52 4.83 4.26
N TYR A 53 -1.29 4.92 5.34
CA TYR A 53 -1.62 6.20 5.96
C TYR A 53 -0.37 6.89 6.51
N ALA A 54 0.57 6.13 7.08
CA ALA A 54 1.81 6.69 7.62
C ALA A 54 2.62 7.41 6.54
N VAL A 55 2.85 6.76 5.39
CA VAL A 55 3.65 7.38 4.32
C VAL A 55 2.93 8.57 3.69
N ILE A 56 1.60 8.52 3.57
CA ILE A 56 0.82 9.65 3.08
C ILE A 56 0.92 10.84 4.06
N ARG A 57 0.73 10.59 5.36
CA ARG A 57 0.80 11.64 6.37
C ARG A 57 2.18 12.30 6.43
N GLU A 58 3.24 11.50 6.34
CA GLU A 58 4.60 12.03 6.36
C GLU A 58 4.85 12.97 5.18
N MET A 59 4.44 12.56 3.99
CA MET A 59 4.65 13.38 2.79
C MET A 59 3.71 14.58 2.75
N ALA A 60 2.49 14.46 3.21
CA ALA A 60 1.55 15.57 3.27
C ALA A 60 1.96 16.63 4.30
N ALA A 61 2.57 16.21 5.40
CA ALA A 61 3.09 17.15 6.40
C ALA A 61 4.27 17.95 5.86
N GLU A 62 5.15 17.31 5.08
CA GLU A 62 6.31 17.98 4.48
C GLU A 62 5.93 18.81 3.25
N TYR A 63 4.96 18.34 2.47
CA TYR A 63 4.52 19.00 1.24
C TYR A 63 3.00 19.20 1.27
N PRO A 64 2.52 20.25 1.98
CA PRO A 64 1.08 20.47 2.11
C PRO A 64 0.39 20.88 0.81
N ASP A 65 1.15 21.18 -0.24
CA ASP A 65 0.62 21.57 -1.54
C ASP A 65 0.51 20.40 -2.54
N ILE A 66 0.51 19.16 -2.05
CA ILE A 66 0.24 18.00 -2.91
C ILE A 66 -1.21 18.12 -3.41
N ALA A 67 -1.37 18.13 -4.74
CA ALA A 67 -2.66 18.33 -5.38
C ALA A 67 -3.30 17.04 -5.88
N GLY A 68 -2.53 15.95 -5.99
CA GLY A 68 -3.04 14.69 -6.48
C GLY A 68 -2.14 13.53 -6.11
N ILE A 69 -2.73 12.34 -6.06
CA ILE A 69 -2.02 11.08 -5.79
C ILE A 69 -2.40 10.06 -6.84
N GLY A 70 -1.39 9.48 -7.49
CA GLY A 70 -1.56 8.29 -8.31
C GLY A 70 -1.23 7.06 -7.47
N VAL A 71 -1.99 5.98 -7.62
CA VAL A 71 -1.83 4.78 -6.81
C VAL A 71 -1.52 3.58 -7.71
N THR A 72 -0.49 2.82 -7.36
CA THR A 72 -0.23 1.50 -7.93
C THR A 72 -0.22 0.47 -6.81
N SER A 73 -0.59 -0.76 -7.11
CA SER A 73 -0.58 -1.83 -6.13
C SER A 73 -0.23 -3.15 -6.78
N PHE A 74 0.09 -4.15 -5.96
CA PHE A 74 0.30 -5.51 -6.44
C PHE A 74 -1.03 -6.07 -6.97
N GLY A 75 -0.99 -6.68 -8.16
CA GLY A 75 -2.20 -6.96 -8.93
C GLY A 75 -2.92 -8.26 -8.59
N GLU A 76 -2.29 -9.20 -7.91
CA GLU A 76 -2.84 -10.56 -7.73
C GLU A 76 -3.09 -10.88 -6.26
N THR A 77 -3.54 -9.87 -5.50
CA THR A 77 -3.90 -10.02 -4.10
C THR A 77 -5.37 -9.71 -3.94
N PHE A 78 -6.04 -10.49 -3.09
CA PHE A 78 -7.44 -10.24 -2.81
C PHE A 78 -7.74 -10.45 -1.33
N VAL A 79 -8.85 -9.86 -0.90
CA VAL A 79 -9.40 -10.03 0.43
C VAL A 79 -10.92 -10.01 0.32
N MET A 80 -11.58 -10.89 1.05
CA MET A 80 -13.04 -10.88 1.14
C MET A 80 -13.47 -9.97 2.27
N THR A 81 -14.48 -9.16 2.02
CA THR A 81 -15.01 -8.22 2.99
C THR A 81 -16.48 -8.53 3.26
N ASP A 82 -16.98 -8.02 4.39
CA ASP A 82 -18.41 -8.00 4.62
C ASP A 82 -19.07 -6.83 3.86
N GLU A 83 -20.37 -6.66 4.02
CA GLU A 83 -21.12 -5.60 3.31
C GLU A 83 -20.70 -4.18 3.71
N ASN A 84 -20.01 -4.03 4.83
CA ASN A 84 -19.50 -2.74 5.31
C ASN A 84 -18.06 -2.48 4.90
N GLY A 85 -17.45 -3.40 4.14
CA GLY A 85 -16.07 -3.28 3.71
C GLY A 85 -15.04 -3.76 4.73
N THR A 86 -15.49 -4.40 5.82
CA THR A 86 -14.57 -4.93 6.84
C THR A 86 -13.94 -6.23 6.34
N PRO A 87 -12.60 -6.33 6.33
CA PRO A 87 -11.96 -7.57 5.89
C PRO A 87 -12.29 -8.75 6.78
N LEU A 88 -12.63 -9.89 6.16
CA LEU A 88 -12.95 -11.12 6.87
C LEU A 88 -11.73 -11.99 7.16
N HIS A 89 -10.62 -11.72 6.49
CA HIS A 89 -9.36 -12.44 6.66
C HIS A 89 -8.21 -11.56 6.14
N PRO A 90 -6.94 -11.89 6.44
CA PRO A 90 -5.81 -11.19 5.82
C PRO A 90 -5.83 -11.35 4.29
N ALA A 91 -5.30 -10.34 3.59
CA ALA A 91 -5.21 -10.39 2.14
C ALA A 91 -4.25 -11.51 1.70
N MET A 92 -4.64 -12.25 0.69
CA MET A 92 -3.83 -13.34 0.12
C MET A 92 -2.95 -12.81 -1.00
N LEU A 93 -1.63 -12.96 -0.85
CA LEU A 93 -0.67 -12.54 -1.86
C LEU A 93 -0.63 -13.56 -3.01
N TYR A 94 -0.16 -13.12 -4.19
CA TYR A 94 -0.16 -13.98 -5.36
C TYR A 94 0.61 -15.31 -5.17
N PRO A 95 1.66 -15.40 -4.32
CA PRO A 95 2.28 -16.71 -4.05
C PRO A 95 1.45 -17.63 -3.18
N ASP A 96 0.32 -17.16 -2.60
CA ASP A 96 -0.53 -17.99 -1.75
C ASP A 96 -1.29 -18.99 -2.62
N PRO A 97 -1.12 -20.32 -2.43
CA PRO A 97 -1.75 -21.32 -3.30
C PRO A 97 -3.25 -21.49 -3.09
N ARG A 98 -3.82 -20.92 -2.01
CA ARG A 98 -5.24 -21.10 -1.69
C ARG A 98 -6.15 -20.46 -2.73
N GLY A 99 -5.67 -19.49 -3.50
CA GLY A 99 -6.42 -18.85 -4.56
C GLY A 99 -6.29 -19.54 -5.90
N ASN A 100 -5.45 -20.56 -6.02
CA ASN A 100 -5.24 -21.31 -7.27
C ASN A 100 -6.23 -22.47 -7.36
N THR A 101 -6.99 -22.48 -8.42
CA THR A 101 -7.92 -23.57 -8.70
C THR A 101 -7.61 -24.18 -10.06
#